data_d6dc578b6204a988e136899a119415de
#
_entry.id   d6dc578b6204a988e136899a119415de
#
_cell.length_a   1.000
_cell.length_b   1.000
_cell.length_c   1.000
_cell.angle_alpha   90.00
_cell.angle_beta   90.00
_cell.angle_gamma   90.00
#
_symmetry.space_group_name_H-M   'P 1'
#
loop_
_entity.id
_entity.type
_entity.pdbx_description
1 polymer ?
#
loop_
_entity_poly.entity_id
_entity_poly.type
_entity_poly.pdbx_seq_one_letter_code
_entity_poly.pdbx_strand_id
1 'polypeptide(L)'
;MLDTSAFLEGLLLGAGLFTSVGPKDAFVIKRSLSSPHLLSIALVCAGSDALLIVLGARGLSALLSRHAAVVAAALWAGIAYLAGYGLLALRSAIVGREPEHVDGSRVASEPMRSRTLLATAAVSLLNPYAWIDTVLLLGTVIVSHAPSARAPFAIGAMTASLAWFLMLVYGARACRAWFARTLAWRVLDGFVAVMMLGFAVRFAIDAL
;
A
#
# COMPACT_ATOMS: atom_id res chain seq x y z
N MET A 1 16.52 5.01 26.29
CA MET A 1 16.24 3.61 25.89
C MET A 1 15.05 3.64 24.94
N LEU A 2 15.11 2.90 23.82
CA LEU A 2 13.96 2.78 22.95
C LEU A 2 12.84 2.07 23.72
N ASP A 3 11.64 2.64 23.69
CA ASP A 3 10.46 2.00 24.29
C ASP A 3 10.08 0.79 23.42
N THR A 4 10.52 -0.39 23.87
CA THR A 4 10.37 -1.65 23.13
C THR A 4 8.89 -2.02 22.97
N SER A 5 8.03 -1.66 23.94
CA SER A 5 6.61 -1.93 23.86
C SER A 5 5.96 -1.11 22.75
N ALA A 6 6.24 0.19 22.70
CA ALA A 6 5.75 1.07 21.66
C ALA A 6 6.26 0.67 20.25
N PHE A 7 7.51 0.21 20.14
CA PHE A 7 8.04 -0.32 18.88
C PHE A 7 7.25 -1.57 18.42
N LEU A 8 7.02 -2.52 19.33
CA LEU A 8 6.28 -3.74 19.01
C LEU A 8 4.82 -3.45 18.66
N GLU A 9 4.17 -2.51 19.36
CA GLU A 9 2.81 -2.07 19.03
C GLU A 9 2.76 -1.47 17.62
N GLY A 10 3.70 -0.58 17.28
CA GLY A 10 3.81 0.00 15.95
C GLY A 10 4.08 -1.04 14.87
N LEU A 11 4.94 -2.02 15.15
CA LEU A 11 5.25 -3.13 14.25
C LEU A 11 4.00 -3.99 13.99
N LEU A 12 3.27 -4.36 15.04
CA LEU A 12 2.08 -5.23 14.93
C LEU A 12 0.92 -4.50 14.23
N LEU A 13 0.65 -3.24 14.63
CA LEU A 13 -0.39 -2.45 13.98
C LEU A 13 -0.04 -2.18 12.52
N GLY A 14 1.21 -1.79 12.24
CA GLY A 14 1.70 -1.61 10.87
C GLY A 14 1.59 -2.90 10.05
N ALA A 15 1.98 -4.05 10.60
CA ALA A 15 1.82 -5.32 9.93
C ALA A 15 0.35 -5.61 9.59
N GLY A 16 -0.58 -5.36 10.52
CA GLY A 16 -2.01 -5.52 10.26
C GLY A 16 -2.53 -4.64 9.14
N LEU A 17 -2.10 -3.37 9.10
CA LEU A 17 -2.52 -2.41 8.07
C LEU A 17 -1.91 -2.76 6.69
N PHE A 18 -0.60 -2.96 6.62
CA PHE A 18 0.09 -3.16 5.34
C PHE A 18 -0.18 -4.53 4.70
N THR A 19 -0.59 -5.55 5.46
CA THR A 19 -0.98 -6.86 4.91
C THR A 19 -2.34 -6.85 4.21
N SER A 20 -3.11 -5.78 4.30
CA SER A 20 -4.33 -5.61 3.51
C SER A 20 -3.96 -5.37 2.04
N VAL A 21 -3.93 -6.44 1.23
CA VAL A 21 -3.51 -6.39 -0.18
C VAL A 21 -4.41 -5.47 -0.98
N GLY A 22 -3.83 -4.44 -1.56
CA GLY A 22 -4.51 -3.40 -2.31
C GLY A 22 -3.99 -3.18 -3.73
N PRO A 23 -4.48 -2.10 -4.39
CA PRO A 23 -4.03 -1.73 -5.74
C PRO A 23 -2.52 -1.53 -5.83
N LYS A 24 -1.91 -0.96 -4.78
CA LYS A 24 -0.47 -0.75 -4.68
C LYS A 24 0.28 -2.08 -4.72
N ASP A 25 -0.20 -3.07 -3.96
CA ASP A 25 0.46 -4.39 -3.88
C ASP A 25 0.34 -5.15 -5.19
N ALA A 26 -0.84 -5.14 -5.83
CA ALA A 26 -1.03 -5.72 -7.16
C ALA A 26 -0.10 -5.09 -8.21
N PHE A 27 0.08 -3.76 -8.17
CA PHE A 27 1.03 -3.05 -9.03
C PHE A 27 2.48 -3.47 -8.72
N VAL A 28 2.86 -3.55 -7.45
CA VAL A 28 4.20 -3.97 -6.99
C VAL A 28 4.49 -5.41 -7.43
N ILE A 29 3.56 -6.34 -7.25
CA ILE A 29 3.69 -7.72 -7.72
C ILE A 29 3.96 -7.73 -9.23
N LYS A 30 3.12 -7.05 -10.02
CA LYS A 30 3.29 -6.98 -11.48
C LYS A 30 4.67 -6.44 -11.86
N ARG A 31 5.11 -5.35 -11.25
CA ARG A 31 6.42 -4.75 -11.52
C ARG A 31 7.58 -5.62 -11.09
N SER A 32 7.44 -6.35 -9.99
CA SER A 32 8.48 -7.27 -9.49
C SER A 32 8.73 -8.45 -10.42
N LEU A 33 7.72 -8.88 -11.16
CA LEU A 33 7.85 -9.97 -12.14
C LEU A 33 8.64 -9.55 -13.38
N SER A 34 8.53 -8.28 -13.78
CA SER A 34 9.14 -7.75 -15.03
C SER A 34 10.40 -6.92 -14.80
N SER A 35 10.66 -6.40 -13.59
CA SER A 35 11.79 -5.52 -13.30
C SER A 35 12.95 -6.25 -12.62
N PRO A 36 14.22 -5.94 -12.98
CA PRO A 36 15.38 -6.42 -12.24
C PRO A 36 15.61 -5.64 -10.92
N HIS A 37 14.97 -4.48 -10.74
CA HIS A 37 15.24 -3.54 -9.63
C HIS A 37 14.31 -3.74 -8.43
N LEU A 38 14.22 -4.96 -7.90
CA LEU A 38 13.30 -5.34 -6.82
C LEU A 38 13.48 -4.49 -5.56
N LEU A 39 14.73 -4.35 -5.11
CA LEU A 39 15.04 -3.56 -3.91
C LEU A 39 14.63 -2.09 -4.07
N SER A 40 14.84 -1.49 -5.25
CA SER A 40 14.46 -0.10 -5.49
C SER A 40 12.93 0.08 -5.43
N ILE A 41 12.16 -0.87 -5.94
CA ILE A 41 10.70 -0.86 -5.85
C ILE A 41 10.26 -0.92 -4.37
N ALA A 42 10.81 -1.88 -3.61
CA ALA A 42 10.49 -2.01 -2.18
C ALA A 42 10.84 -0.74 -1.39
N LEU A 43 12.02 -0.17 -1.63
CA LEU A 43 12.46 1.06 -0.94
C LEU A 43 11.62 2.27 -1.30
N VAL A 44 11.16 2.42 -2.54
CA VAL A 44 10.25 3.51 -2.93
C VAL A 44 8.89 3.35 -2.25
N CYS A 45 8.36 2.13 -2.18
CA CYS A 45 7.10 1.87 -1.48
C CYS A 45 7.21 2.14 0.02
N ALA A 46 8.23 1.57 0.68
CA ALA A 46 8.46 1.76 2.11
C ALA A 46 8.82 3.21 2.44
N GLY A 47 9.59 3.90 1.59
CA GLY A 47 9.90 5.31 1.74
C GLY A 47 8.68 6.21 1.61
N SER A 48 7.75 5.88 0.70
CA SER A 48 6.46 6.57 0.60
C SER A 48 5.62 6.40 1.87
N ASP A 49 5.54 5.18 2.40
CA ASP A 49 4.83 4.94 3.66
C ASP A 49 5.50 5.63 4.84
N ALA A 50 6.84 5.58 4.90
CA ALA A 50 7.59 6.29 5.94
C ALA A 50 7.31 7.80 5.91
N LEU A 51 7.23 8.40 4.73
CA LEU A 51 6.83 9.81 4.56
C LEU A 51 5.43 10.05 5.13
N LEU A 52 4.45 9.22 4.77
CA LEU A 52 3.07 9.35 5.26
C LEU A 52 2.99 9.15 6.78
N ILE A 53 3.73 8.17 7.33
CA ILE A 53 3.83 7.93 8.78
C ILE A 53 4.39 9.17 9.49
N VAL A 54 5.48 9.75 8.97
CA VAL A 54 6.08 10.97 9.54
C VAL A 54 5.10 12.14 9.49
N LEU A 55 4.39 12.33 8.39
CA LEU A 55 3.37 13.39 8.25
C LEU A 55 2.25 13.20 9.27
N GLY A 56 1.75 11.98 9.45
CA GLY A 56 0.75 11.64 10.47
C GLY A 56 1.28 11.89 11.89
N ALA A 57 2.49 11.42 12.19
CA ALA A 57 3.14 11.59 13.49
C ALA A 57 3.43 13.07 13.83
N ARG A 58 3.68 13.92 12.82
CA ARG A 58 3.87 15.38 12.97
C ARG A 58 2.57 16.14 13.26
N GLY A 59 1.45 15.44 13.39
CA GLY A 59 0.17 16.04 13.75
C GLY A 59 -0.66 16.48 12.54
N LEU A 60 -0.30 16.10 11.31
CA LEU A 60 -1.15 16.34 10.15
C LEU A 60 -2.52 15.67 10.32
N SER A 61 -2.59 14.50 10.97
CA SER A 61 -3.83 13.86 11.39
C SER A 61 -4.71 14.79 12.25
N ALA A 62 -4.11 15.43 13.27
CA ALA A 62 -4.82 16.35 14.15
C ALA A 62 -5.24 17.66 13.45
N LEU A 63 -4.47 18.13 12.45
CA LEU A 63 -4.83 19.29 11.64
C LEU A 63 -5.99 18.94 10.70
N LEU A 64 -5.92 17.83 9.99
CA LEU A 64 -6.97 17.36 9.09
C LEU A 64 -8.28 17.07 9.83
N SER A 65 -8.21 16.47 11.02
CA SER A 65 -9.40 16.16 11.83
C SER A 65 -10.16 17.39 12.33
N ARG A 66 -9.52 18.57 12.35
CA ARG A 66 -10.19 19.84 12.67
C ARG A 66 -11.09 20.35 11.54
N HIS A 67 -10.91 19.84 10.33
CA HIS A 67 -11.69 20.25 9.15
C HIS A 67 -12.57 19.07 8.71
N ALA A 68 -13.73 18.90 9.33
CA ALA A 68 -14.65 17.79 9.05
C ALA A 68 -14.98 17.65 7.56
N ALA A 69 -15.09 18.76 6.81
CA ALA A 69 -15.33 18.73 5.36
C ALA A 69 -14.16 18.10 4.58
N VAL A 70 -12.91 18.35 5.02
CA VAL A 70 -11.71 17.78 4.37
C VAL A 70 -11.65 16.28 4.64
N VAL A 71 -11.92 15.86 5.88
CA VAL A 71 -11.96 14.43 6.24
C VAL A 71 -13.07 13.72 5.47
N ALA A 72 -14.28 14.30 5.41
CA ALA A 72 -15.38 13.73 4.66
C ALA A 72 -15.05 13.63 3.15
N ALA A 73 -14.48 14.68 2.56
CA ALA A 73 -14.07 14.65 1.15
C ALA A 73 -13.01 13.58 0.88
N ALA A 74 -12.00 13.46 1.77
CA ALA A 74 -10.97 12.42 1.66
C ALA A 74 -11.57 11.01 1.78
N LEU A 75 -12.50 10.82 2.72
CA LEU A 75 -13.19 9.55 2.92
C LEU A 75 -13.99 9.15 1.67
N TRP A 76 -14.83 10.05 1.13
CA TRP A 76 -15.60 9.78 -0.07
C TRP A 76 -14.72 9.57 -1.31
N ALA A 77 -13.63 10.32 -1.45
CA ALA A 77 -12.64 10.08 -2.50
C ALA A 77 -11.98 8.70 -2.36
N GLY A 78 -11.66 8.29 -1.12
CA GLY A 78 -11.15 6.95 -0.82
C GLY A 78 -12.16 5.85 -1.16
N ILE A 79 -13.42 6.01 -0.78
CA ILE A 79 -14.50 5.07 -1.11
C ILE A 79 -14.65 4.95 -2.64
N ALA A 80 -14.71 6.07 -3.34
CA ALA A 80 -14.82 6.08 -4.82
C ALA A 80 -13.61 5.41 -5.48
N TYR A 81 -12.40 5.65 -4.97
CA TYR A 81 -11.17 5.01 -5.44
C TYR A 81 -11.21 3.49 -5.22
N LEU A 82 -11.55 3.04 -4.01
CA LEU A 82 -11.64 1.63 -3.65
C LEU A 82 -12.71 0.91 -4.49
N ALA A 83 -13.89 1.50 -4.62
CA ALA A 83 -14.98 0.96 -5.44
C ALA A 83 -14.59 0.88 -6.91
N GLY A 84 -14.04 1.95 -7.48
CA GLY A 84 -13.61 2.01 -8.88
C GLY A 84 -12.53 0.97 -9.19
N TYR A 85 -11.49 0.90 -8.35
CA TYR A 85 -10.42 -0.06 -8.54
C TYR A 85 -10.89 -1.50 -8.28
N GLY A 86 -11.73 -1.71 -7.27
CA GLY A 86 -12.33 -3.02 -6.97
C GLY A 86 -13.18 -3.55 -8.13
N LEU A 87 -13.98 -2.69 -8.78
CA LEU A 87 -14.75 -3.05 -9.97
C LEU A 87 -13.84 -3.37 -11.18
N LEU A 88 -12.78 -2.61 -11.37
CA LEU A 88 -11.80 -2.90 -12.43
C LEU A 88 -11.08 -4.23 -12.19
N ALA A 89 -10.69 -4.51 -10.94
CA ALA A 89 -10.09 -5.78 -10.55
C ALA A 89 -11.08 -6.94 -10.73
N LEU A 90 -12.35 -6.77 -10.35
CA LEU A 90 -13.41 -7.77 -10.55
C LEU A 90 -13.59 -8.08 -12.04
N ARG A 91 -13.69 -7.05 -12.88
CA ARG A 91 -13.76 -7.22 -14.34
C ARG A 91 -12.55 -7.99 -14.86
N SER A 92 -11.35 -7.65 -14.41
CA SER A 92 -10.11 -8.34 -14.80
C SER A 92 -10.12 -9.81 -14.36
N ALA A 93 -10.62 -10.12 -13.18
CA ALA A 93 -10.75 -11.50 -12.68
C ALA A 93 -11.71 -12.35 -13.50
N ILE A 94 -12.82 -11.74 -13.98
CA ILE A 94 -13.86 -12.44 -14.78
C ILE A 94 -13.40 -12.63 -16.23
N VAL A 95 -13.00 -11.55 -16.89
CA VAL A 95 -12.62 -11.56 -18.31
C VAL A 95 -11.29 -12.31 -18.51
N GLY A 96 -10.41 -12.26 -17.52
CA GLY A 96 -9.03 -12.74 -17.62
C GLY A 96 -8.15 -11.71 -18.33
N ARG A 97 -6.94 -11.52 -17.85
CA ARG A 97 -5.88 -10.81 -18.58
C ARG A 97 -5.06 -11.85 -19.31
N GLU A 98 -4.75 -11.59 -20.58
CA GLU A 98 -3.66 -12.31 -21.19
C GLU A 98 -2.39 -12.06 -20.36
N PRO A 99 -1.61 -13.11 -20.05
CA PRO A 99 -0.34 -12.93 -19.40
C PRO A 99 0.48 -11.97 -20.27
N GLU A 100 0.77 -10.77 -19.77
CA GLU A 100 1.68 -9.87 -20.45
C GLU A 100 3.00 -10.66 -20.57
N HIS A 101 3.38 -11.02 -21.79
CA HIS A 101 4.60 -11.78 -22.05
C HIS A 101 5.73 -11.03 -21.36
N VAL A 102 6.24 -11.60 -20.28
CA VAL A 102 7.41 -11.09 -19.58
C VAL A 102 8.59 -11.46 -20.47
N ASP A 103 8.77 -10.66 -21.53
CA ASP A 103 9.92 -10.76 -22.39
C ASP A 103 11.15 -10.39 -21.57
N GLY A 104 11.82 -11.42 -21.04
CA GLY A 104 13.00 -11.28 -20.20
C GLY A 104 14.23 -10.73 -20.93
N SER A 105 14.09 -10.42 -22.22
CA SER A 105 15.18 -9.95 -23.07
C SER A 105 15.37 -8.43 -23.06
N ARG A 106 14.40 -7.64 -22.55
CA ARG A 106 14.58 -6.19 -22.41
C ARG A 106 15.32 -5.87 -21.11
N VAL A 107 16.64 -5.82 -21.19
CA VAL A 107 17.47 -5.11 -20.21
C VAL A 107 16.91 -3.70 -20.11
N ALA A 108 16.33 -3.37 -18.94
CA ALA A 108 15.72 -2.07 -18.72
C ALA A 108 16.78 -0.98 -18.88
N SER A 109 16.66 -0.20 -19.94
CA SER A 109 17.44 1.02 -20.15
C SER A 109 17.14 2.02 -19.01
N GLU A 110 18.11 2.84 -18.64
CA GLU A 110 18.04 3.87 -17.57
C GLU A 110 16.70 4.66 -17.54
N PRO A 111 16.14 5.13 -18.69
CA PRO A 111 14.87 5.84 -18.69
C PRO A 111 13.68 4.95 -18.27
N MET A 112 13.77 3.63 -18.39
CA MET A 112 12.73 2.70 -17.96
C MET A 112 12.74 2.47 -16.44
N ARG A 113 13.91 2.57 -15.80
CA ARG A 113 14.06 2.52 -14.34
C ARG A 113 13.37 3.71 -13.68
N SER A 114 13.70 4.94 -14.12
CA SER A 114 13.12 6.16 -13.55
C SER A 114 11.60 6.20 -13.70
N ARG A 115 11.06 5.82 -14.86
CA ARG A 115 9.60 5.71 -15.09
C ARG A 115 8.94 4.70 -14.15
N THR A 116 9.56 3.55 -13.93
CA THR A 116 9.04 2.53 -13.00
C THR A 116 9.01 3.07 -11.57
N LEU A 117 10.07 3.69 -11.10
CA LEU A 117 10.15 4.24 -9.74
C LEU A 117 9.19 5.41 -9.54
N LEU A 118 9.05 6.31 -10.52
CA LEU A 118 8.07 7.39 -10.50
C LEU A 118 6.64 6.86 -10.47
N ALA A 119 6.32 5.87 -11.30
CA ALA A 119 5.00 5.24 -11.28
C ALA A 119 4.72 4.55 -9.93
N THR A 120 5.73 3.89 -9.34
CA THR A 120 5.62 3.27 -8.02
C THR A 120 5.37 4.32 -6.94
N ALA A 121 6.11 5.42 -6.95
CA ALA A 121 5.91 6.53 -6.02
C ALA A 121 4.52 7.18 -6.21
N ALA A 122 4.11 7.40 -7.45
CA ALA A 122 2.80 7.98 -7.77
C ALA A 122 1.66 7.08 -7.25
N VAL A 123 1.69 5.78 -7.53
CA VAL A 123 0.68 4.84 -7.03
C VAL A 123 0.67 4.76 -5.50
N SER A 124 1.83 4.94 -4.86
CA SER A 124 1.94 4.93 -3.39
C SER A 124 1.41 6.21 -2.76
N LEU A 125 1.79 7.38 -3.30
CA LEU A 125 1.48 8.69 -2.69
C LEU A 125 0.15 9.28 -3.14
N LEU A 126 -0.30 8.98 -4.37
CA LEU A 126 -1.58 9.48 -4.89
C LEU A 126 -2.76 8.57 -4.53
N ASN A 127 -2.53 7.49 -3.80
CA ASN A 127 -3.58 6.62 -3.31
C ASN A 127 -4.30 7.27 -2.11
N PRO A 128 -5.54 7.74 -2.25
CA PRO A 128 -6.27 8.38 -1.15
C PRO A 128 -6.52 7.44 0.04
N TYR A 129 -6.63 6.14 -0.22
CA TYR A 129 -6.73 5.14 0.84
C TYR A 129 -5.49 5.10 1.73
N ALA A 130 -4.29 5.20 1.16
CA ALA A 130 -3.05 5.24 1.94
C ALA A 130 -2.99 6.48 2.85
N TRP A 131 -3.56 7.60 2.44
CA TRP A 131 -3.66 8.80 3.28
C TRP A 131 -4.59 8.60 4.48
N ILE A 132 -5.75 7.98 4.27
CA ILE A 132 -6.71 7.69 5.34
C ILE A 132 -6.09 6.69 6.33
N ASP A 133 -5.55 5.61 5.82
CA ASP A 133 -5.05 4.50 6.61
C ASP A 133 -3.75 4.88 7.36
N THR A 134 -2.80 5.50 6.66
CA THR A 134 -1.48 5.80 7.23
C THR A 134 -1.44 7.16 7.92
N VAL A 135 -1.96 8.24 7.30
CA VAL A 135 -1.87 9.58 7.90
C VAL A 135 -2.95 9.78 8.96
N LEU A 136 -4.21 9.45 8.66
CA LEU A 136 -5.29 9.69 9.63
C LEU A 136 -5.31 8.61 10.71
N LEU A 137 -5.45 7.34 10.37
CA LEU A 137 -5.61 6.26 11.34
C LEU A 137 -4.30 6.04 12.12
N LEU A 138 -3.22 5.64 11.44
CA LEU A 138 -1.96 5.34 12.10
C LEU A 138 -1.36 6.61 12.76
N GLY A 139 -1.45 7.77 12.09
CA GLY A 139 -1.01 9.05 12.65
C GLY A 139 -1.75 9.44 13.92
N THR A 140 -3.06 9.19 14.03
CA THR A 140 -3.86 9.44 15.23
C THR A 140 -3.40 8.55 16.38
N VAL A 141 -3.15 7.27 16.10
CA VAL A 141 -2.63 6.32 17.10
C VAL A 141 -1.24 6.76 17.59
N ILE A 142 -0.34 7.18 16.67
CA ILE A 142 0.99 7.67 17.07
C ILE A 142 0.87 8.89 17.99
N VAL A 143 0.03 9.85 17.65
CA VAL A 143 -0.13 11.09 18.45
C VAL A 143 -0.76 10.82 19.82
N SER A 144 -1.58 9.78 19.98
CA SER A 144 -2.17 9.39 21.26
C SER A 144 -1.15 8.83 22.26
N HIS A 145 0.01 8.37 21.81
CA HIS A 145 1.08 7.90 22.67
C HIS A 145 1.82 9.06 23.34
N ALA A 146 2.48 8.76 24.47
CA ALA A 146 3.38 9.69 25.12
C ALA A 146 4.50 10.16 24.16
N PRO A 147 4.96 11.41 24.24
CA PRO A 147 5.95 11.96 23.29
C PRO A 147 7.21 11.10 23.11
N SER A 148 7.67 10.43 24.17
CA SER A 148 8.82 9.52 24.14
C SER A 148 8.56 8.22 23.39
N ALA A 149 7.32 7.77 23.32
CA ALA A 149 6.91 6.50 22.68
C ALA A 149 6.57 6.67 21.18
N ARG A 150 6.30 7.89 20.73
CA ARG A 150 5.88 8.16 19.32
C ARG A 150 6.91 7.74 18.29
N ALA A 151 8.18 8.08 18.53
CA ALA A 151 9.24 7.72 17.60
C ALA A 151 9.50 6.21 17.56
N PRO A 152 9.63 5.47 18.67
CA PRO A 152 9.68 4.01 18.65
C PRO A 152 8.50 3.37 17.91
N PHE A 153 7.28 3.81 18.18
CA PHE A 153 6.09 3.30 17.49
C PHE A 153 6.16 3.53 15.97
N ALA A 154 6.47 4.75 15.54
CA ALA A 154 6.60 5.08 14.11
C ALA A 154 7.69 4.23 13.43
N ILE A 155 8.83 4.01 14.09
CA ILE A 155 9.90 3.14 13.58
C ILE A 155 9.42 1.70 13.46
N GLY A 156 8.64 1.20 14.42
CA GLY A 156 8.01 -0.13 14.35
C GLY A 156 7.11 -0.27 13.12
N ALA A 157 6.23 0.70 12.88
CA ALA A 157 5.34 0.71 11.72
C ALA A 157 6.12 0.80 10.39
N MET A 158 7.16 1.64 10.31
CA MET A 158 8.04 1.73 9.13
C MET A 158 8.76 0.41 8.86
N THR A 159 9.19 -0.28 9.92
CA THR A 159 9.84 -1.59 9.82
C THR A 159 8.86 -2.63 9.26
N ALA A 160 7.60 -2.61 9.70
CA ALA A 160 6.55 -3.48 9.16
C ALA A 160 6.33 -3.23 7.66
N SER A 161 6.22 -1.97 7.24
CA SER A 161 6.08 -1.61 5.82
C SER A 161 7.26 -2.10 4.98
N LEU A 162 8.48 -1.86 5.44
CA LEU A 162 9.68 -2.31 4.72
C LEU A 162 9.71 -3.85 4.61
N ALA A 163 9.45 -4.56 5.71
CA ALA A 163 9.41 -6.02 5.73
C ALA A 163 8.34 -6.55 4.78
N TRP A 164 7.14 -5.93 4.77
CA TRP A 164 6.05 -6.29 3.86
C TRP A 164 6.45 -6.15 2.39
N PHE A 165 6.99 -4.98 1.99
CA PHE A 165 7.37 -4.78 0.59
C PHE A 165 8.56 -5.63 0.15
N LEU A 166 9.53 -5.89 1.04
CA LEU A 166 10.59 -6.85 0.74
C LEU A 166 10.01 -8.24 0.52
N MET A 167 9.14 -8.71 1.42
CA MET A 167 8.46 -10.00 1.27
C MET A 167 7.64 -10.04 -0.03
N LEU A 168 6.91 -8.98 -0.35
CA LEU A 168 6.05 -8.92 -1.53
C LEU A 168 6.86 -8.99 -2.84
N VAL A 169 7.92 -8.19 -2.98
CA VAL A 169 8.71 -8.16 -4.23
C VAL A 169 9.53 -9.43 -4.43
N TYR A 170 10.15 -9.95 -3.38
CA TYR A 170 10.94 -11.19 -3.48
C TYR A 170 10.05 -12.43 -3.53
N GLY A 171 8.93 -12.43 -2.79
CA GLY A 171 7.92 -13.49 -2.85
C GLY A 171 7.27 -13.59 -4.23
N ALA A 172 6.86 -12.47 -4.82
CA ALA A 172 6.34 -12.46 -6.19
C ALA A 172 7.37 -13.00 -7.18
N ARG A 173 8.63 -12.62 -7.04
CA ARG A 173 9.72 -13.11 -7.90
C ARG A 173 9.97 -14.60 -7.73
N ALA A 174 9.94 -15.12 -6.51
CA ALA A 174 10.09 -16.54 -6.22
C ALA A 174 8.92 -17.35 -6.83
N CYS A 175 7.71 -16.80 -6.78
CA CYS A 175 6.51 -17.39 -7.35
C CYS A 175 6.31 -17.12 -8.85
N ARG A 176 7.33 -16.65 -9.58
CA ARG A 176 7.24 -16.27 -10.99
C ARG A 176 6.61 -17.35 -11.87
N ALA A 177 6.95 -18.62 -11.65
CA ALA A 177 6.41 -19.75 -12.40
C ALA A 177 4.88 -19.90 -12.23
N TRP A 178 4.37 -19.57 -11.04
CA TRP A 178 2.92 -19.56 -10.77
C TRP A 178 2.24 -18.38 -11.48
N PHE A 179 2.83 -17.20 -11.43
CA PHE A 179 2.33 -16.00 -12.12
C PHE A 179 2.45 -16.03 -13.65
N ALA A 180 3.12 -17.03 -14.22
CA ALA A 180 3.06 -17.32 -15.66
C ALA A 180 1.68 -17.87 -16.09
N ARG A 181 0.85 -18.32 -15.14
CA ARG A 181 -0.49 -18.86 -15.41
C ARG A 181 -1.55 -17.75 -15.31
N THR A 182 -2.45 -17.69 -16.30
CA THR A 182 -3.61 -16.74 -16.29
C THR A 182 -4.45 -16.87 -15.02
N LEU A 183 -4.57 -18.11 -14.49
CA LEU A 183 -5.33 -18.37 -13.27
C LEU A 183 -4.76 -17.61 -12.06
N ALA A 184 -3.43 -17.50 -11.92
CA ALA A 184 -2.82 -16.77 -10.81
C ALA A 184 -3.21 -15.28 -10.79
N TRP A 185 -3.28 -14.67 -11.97
CA TRP A 185 -3.73 -13.27 -12.11
C TRP A 185 -5.22 -13.13 -11.80
N ARG A 186 -6.04 -14.06 -12.25
CA ARG A 186 -7.48 -14.06 -11.94
C ARG A 186 -7.74 -14.20 -10.45
N VAL A 187 -7.00 -15.07 -9.76
CA VAL A 187 -7.10 -15.24 -8.30
C VAL A 187 -6.64 -13.97 -7.58
N LEU A 188 -5.50 -13.38 -7.99
CA LEU A 188 -5.01 -12.13 -7.41
C LEU A 188 -6.00 -10.98 -7.62
N ASP A 189 -6.47 -10.77 -8.85
CA ASP A 189 -7.43 -9.71 -9.18
C ASP A 189 -8.76 -9.95 -8.44
N GLY A 190 -9.22 -11.19 -8.31
CA GLY A 190 -10.40 -11.56 -7.52
C GLY A 190 -10.24 -11.25 -6.04
N PHE A 191 -9.10 -11.59 -5.46
CA PHE A 191 -8.79 -11.28 -4.07
C PHE A 191 -8.74 -9.74 -3.83
N VAL A 192 -8.06 -9.01 -4.71
CA VAL A 192 -8.01 -7.54 -4.67
C VAL A 192 -9.42 -6.95 -4.80
N ALA A 193 -10.26 -7.47 -5.70
CA ALA A 193 -11.63 -7.02 -5.88
C ALA A 193 -12.45 -7.18 -4.59
N VAL A 194 -12.39 -8.37 -3.97
CA VAL A 194 -13.14 -8.65 -2.73
C VAL A 194 -12.68 -7.73 -1.60
N MET A 195 -11.38 -7.55 -1.43
CA MET A 195 -10.82 -6.68 -0.39
C MET A 195 -11.22 -5.22 -0.62
N MET A 196 -11.04 -4.70 -1.85
CA MET A 196 -11.32 -3.30 -2.16
C MET A 196 -12.82 -2.98 -2.07
N LEU A 197 -13.68 -3.82 -2.62
CA LEU A 197 -15.13 -3.62 -2.53
C LEU A 197 -15.62 -3.80 -1.08
N GLY A 198 -15.06 -4.76 -0.35
CA GLY A 198 -15.37 -4.94 1.07
C GLY A 198 -15.04 -3.70 1.91
N PHE A 199 -13.85 -3.12 1.72
CA PHE A 199 -13.48 -1.87 2.39
C PHE A 199 -14.32 -0.69 1.92
N ALA A 200 -14.63 -0.57 0.62
CA ALA A 200 -15.48 0.50 0.11
C ALA A 200 -16.88 0.46 0.76
N VAL A 201 -17.49 -0.72 0.85
CA VAL A 201 -18.79 -0.91 1.51
C VAL A 201 -18.70 -0.60 3.00
N ARG A 202 -17.68 -1.13 3.68
CA ARG A 202 -17.46 -0.88 5.11
C ARG A 202 -17.37 0.62 5.43
N PHE A 203 -16.49 1.32 4.70
CA PHE A 203 -16.32 2.77 4.90
C PHE A 203 -17.55 3.57 4.49
N ALA A 204 -18.31 3.14 3.48
CA ALA A 204 -19.56 3.80 3.11
C ALA A 204 -20.62 3.65 4.22
N ILE A 205 -20.70 2.48 4.87
CA ILE A 205 -21.60 2.27 6.02
C ILE A 205 -21.19 3.14 7.22
N ASP A 206 -19.89 3.22 7.50
CA ASP A 206 -19.38 4.02 8.61
C ASP A 206 -19.48 5.54 8.35
N ALA A 207 -19.67 5.97 7.09
CA ALA A 207 -19.81 7.38 6.67
C ALA A 207 -21.26 7.88 6.64
N LEU A 208 -22.26 7.00 6.72
CA LEU A 208 -23.70 7.32 6.74
C LEU A 208 -24.23 7.45 8.16
#